data_510b5df21c52abbf1150612d1abf6a47
#
_entry.id   510b5df21c52abbf1150612d1abf6a47
#
_cell.length_a   1.000
_cell.length_b   1.000
_cell.length_c   1.000
_cell.angle_alpha   90.00
_cell.angle_beta   90.00
_cell.angle_gamma   90.00
#
_symmetry.space_group_name_H-M   'P 1'
#
loop_
_entity.id
_entity.type
_entity.pdbx_description
1 polymer ?
#
loop_
_entity_poly.entity_id
_entity_poly.type
_entity_poly.pdbx_seq_one_letter_code
_entity_poly.pdbx_strand_id
1 'polypeptide(L)'
;GLPEGVFNLVMGRGTEVGAALVEHADVAGVTFTGSTAVGRKIGATTFARGGKMQLEMGGQNPLIVLDDADLESAVEFAINGSFYSTGERCTASSRLIVTEGIHDAFVAAMLHRMQTLRIGDARNPETEIGPVVSEAQLNNNLDYLRTAKTEGARLLTGGDELERATPGWYL
;
A
#
# COMPACT_ATOMS: atom_id res chain seq x y z
N GLY A 1 20.07 28.60 8.45
CA GLY A 1 19.02 28.11 7.54
C GLY A 1 19.61 27.79 6.16
N LEU A 2 18.82 27.18 5.28
CA LEU A 2 19.23 26.94 3.89
C LEU A 2 19.29 28.28 3.13
N PRO A 3 20.28 28.47 2.23
CA PRO A 3 20.30 29.63 1.34
C PRO A 3 19.05 29.66 0.44
N GLU A 4 18.69 30.84 -0.02
CA GLU A 4 17.58 31.02 -0.98
C GLU A 4 17.83 30.23 -2.27
N GLY A 5 16.80 29.57 -2.80
CA GLY A 5 16.87 28.79 -4.02
C GLY A 5 17.40 27.36 -3.88
N VAL A 6 17.91 26.96 -2.70
CA VAL A 6 18.40 25.58 -2.49
C VAL A 6 17.27 24.58 -2.38
N PHE A 7 16.11 24.99 -1.84
CA PHE A 7 14.91 24.18 -1.75
C PHE A 7 13.73 24.92 -2.37
N ASN A 8 13.06 24.27 -3.34
CA ASN A 8 11.93 24.85 -4.06
C ASN A 8 10.79 23.83 -4.09
N LEU A 9 9.59 24.24 -3.72
CA LEU A 9 8.37 23.45 -3.78
C LEU A 9 7.53 23.86 -4.97
N VAL A 10 7.20 22.92 -5.85
CA VAL A 10 6.28 23.13 -6.97
C VAL A 10 5.11 22.16 -6.83
N MET A 11 3.91 22.71 -6.75
CA MET A 11 2.68 21.93 -6.61
C MET A 11 2.02 21.70 -7.97
N GLY A 12 1.48 20.50 -8.18
CA GLY A 12 0.74 20.17 -9.40
C GLY A 12 0.59 18.67 -9.62
N ARG A 13 -0.09 18.32 -10.70
CA ARG A 13 -0.27 16.92 -11.07
C ARG A 13 1.05 16.31 -11.56
N GLY A 14 1.31 15.05 -11.20
CA GLY A 14 2.50 14.33 -11.64
C GLY A 14 2.62 14.23 -13.17
N THR A 15 1.50 14.17 -13.89
CA THR A 15 1.44 14.14 -15.36
C THR A 15 1.82 15.48 -16.03
N GLU A 16 1.80 16.56 -15.29
CA GLU A 16 2.13 17.91 -15.77
C GLU A 16 3.47 18.37 -15.20
N VAL A 17 3.48 18.71 -13.91
CA VAL A 17 4.68 19.23 -13.22
C VAL A 17 5.77 18.17 -13.12
N GLY A 18 5.40 16.93 -12.73
CA GLY A 18 6.35 15.84 -12.62
C GLY A 18 6.99 15.48 -13.95
N ALA A 19 6.19 15.40 -15.01
CA ALA A 19 6.69 15.13 -16.36
C ALA A 19 7.67 16.23 -16.83
N ALA A 20 7.31 17.51 -16.67
CA ALA A 20 8.16 18.64 -17.04
C ALA A 20 9.51 18.61 -16.31
N LEU A 21 9.51 18.30 -15.01
CA LEU A 21 10.76 18.18 -14.23
C LEU A 21 11.62 17.00 -14.70
N VAL A 22 11.01 15.83 -14.95
CA VAL A 22 11.73 14.62 -15.39
C VAL A 22 12.36 14.80 -16.76
N GLU A 23 11.69 15.53 -17.66
CA GLU A 23 12.13 15.76 -19.04
C GLU A 23 13.16 16.90 -19.15
N HIS A 24 13.25 17.80 -18.15
CA HIS A 24 14.08 18.97 -18.24
C HIS A 24 15.58 18.63 -18.20
N ALA A 25 16.34 19.17 -19.16
CA ALA A 25 17.76 18.86 -19.33
C ALA A 25 18.64 19.27 -18.14
N ASP A 26 18.29 20.35 -17.45
CA ASP A 26 19.06 20.89 -16.31
C ASP A 26 18.79 20.11 -15.00
N VAL A 27 17.82 19.18 -14.97
CA VAL A 27 17.58 18.32 -13.80
C VAL A 27 18.59 17.18 -13.80
N ALA A 28 19.65 17.29 -13.03
CA ALA A 28 20.76 16.33 -12.99
C ALA A 28 20.36 14.93 -12.47
N GLY A 29 19.33 14.84 -11.64
CA GLY A 29 18.88 13.57 -11.08
C GLY A 29 17.42 13.63 -10.60
N VAL A 30 16.78 12.45 -10.52
CA VAL A 30 15.39 12.30 -10.08
C VAL A 30 15.33 11.24 -8.99
N THR A 31 14.75 11.58 -7.84
CA THR A 31 14.29 10.61 -6.84
C THR A 31 12.77 10.53 -6.92
N PHE A 32 12.24 9.32 -7.09
CA PHE A 32 10.81 9.09 -7.27
C PHE A 32 10.33 8.00 -6.32
N THR A 33 9.16 8.24 -5.71
CA THR A 33 8.40 7.22 -4.98
C THR A 33 6.99 7.17 -5.56
N GLY A 34 6.52 5.96 -5.93
CA GLY A 34 5.18 5.79 -6.49
C GLY A 34 4.98 4.46 -7.22
N SER A 35 4.05 4.44 -8.20
CA SER A 35 3.73 3.21 -8.92
C SER A 35 4.85 2.73 -9.83
N THR A 36 4.99 1.42 -9.98
CA THR A 36 5.98 0.78 -10.87
C THR A 36 5.83 1.25 -12.32
N ALA A 37 4.60 1.46 -12.80
CA ALA A 37 4.35 1.92 -14.16
C ALA A 37 4.92 3.32 -14.41
N VAL A 38 4.72 4.24 -13.46
CA VAL A 38 5.29 5.61 -13.53
C VAL A 38 6.80 5.59 -13.34
N GLY A 39 7.31 4.84 -12.35
CA GLY A 39 8.75 4.74 -12.11
C GLY A 39 9.51 4.21 -13.33
N ARG A 40 8.98 3.23 -14.06
CA ARG A 40 9.59 2.74 -15.32
C ARG A 40 9.66 3.82 -16.39
N LYS A 41 8.61 4.66 -16.54
CA LYS A 41 8.64 5.80 -17.48
C LYS A 41 9.70 6.82 -17.08
N ILE A 42 9.73 7.21 -15.81
CA ILE A 42 10.74 8.12 -15.26
C ILE A 42 12.14 7.57 -15.51
N GLY A 43 12.36 6.28 -15.20
CA GLY A 43 13.63 5.60 -15.40
C GLY A 43 14.09 5.66 -16.84
N ALA A 44 13.22 5.33 -17.79
CA ALA A 44 13.54 5.38 -19.23
C ALA A 44 13.91 6.80 -19.68
N THR A 45 13.11 7.81 -19.30
CA THR A 45 13.36 9.22 -19.66
C THR A 45 14.67 9.74 -19.06
N THR A 46 14.88 9.47 -17.76
CA THR A 46 16.10 9.93 -17.06
C THR A 46 17.35 9.24 -17.60
N PHE A 47 17.28 7.94 -17.87
CA PHE A 47 18.38 7.19 -18.47
C PHE A 47 18.75 7.71 -19.87
N ALA A 48 17.76 7.96 -20.72
CA ALA A 48 17.98 8.43 -22.09
C ALA A 48 18.76 9.74 -22.17
N ARG A 49 18.65 10.60 -21.15
CA ARG A 49 19.41 11.88 -21.06
C ARG A 49 20.68 11.80 -20.19
N GLY A 50 21.08 10.59 -19.73
CA GLY A 50 22.25 10.39 -18.87
C GLY A 50 22.09 10.92 -17.43
N GLY A 51 20.86 11.17 -16.96
CA GLY A 51 20.57 11.64 -15.62
C GLY A 51 20.69 10.54 -14.57
N LYS A 52 20.89 10.94 -13.32
CA LYS A 52 20.88 10.03 -12.15
C LYS A 52 19.44 9.74 -11.72
N MET A 53 19.16 8.53 -11.20
CA MET A 53 17.84 8.20 -10.70
C MET A 53 17.89 7.28 -9.48
N GLN A 54 16.91 7.48 -8.59
CA GLN A 54 16.53 6.56 -7.54
C GLN A 54 15.03 6.34 -7.64
N LEU A 55 14.61 5.08 -7.75
CA LEU A 55 13.20 4.72 -7.97
C LEU A 55 12.75 3.79 -6.85
N GLU A 56 11.83 4.30 -6.01
CA GLU A 56 11.17 3.55 -4.96
C GLU A 56 9.73 3.24 -5.40
N MET A 57 9.43 1.97 -5.55
CA MET A 57 8.17 1.51 -6.12
C MET A 57 7.51 0.44 -5.24
N GLY A 58 6.23 0.18 -5.47
CA GLY A 58 5.50 -0.88 -4.77
C GLY A 58 6.01 -2.28 -5.10
N GLY A 59 5.65 -3.22 -4.24
CA GLY A 59 6.00 -4.63 -4.37
C GLY A 59 4.88 -5.56 -3.93
N GLN A 60 5.14 -6.88 -3.97
CA GLN A 60 4.28 -7.94 -3.47
C GLN A 60 5.03 -8.67 -2.35
N ASN A 61 5.07 -8.04 -1.17
CA ASN A 61 5.91 -8.50 -0.07
C ASN A 61 5.31 -9.72 0.62
N PRO A 62 6.04 -10.82 0.75
CA PRO A 62 5.61 -11.98 1.52
C PRO A 62 5.90 -11.80 3.01
N LEU A 63 5.00 -12.29 3.86
CA LEU A 63 5.26 -12.59 5.25
C LEU A 63 5.16 -14.10 5.41
N ILE A 64 6.20 -14.73 5.95
CA ILE A 64 6.31 -16.19 6.08
C ILE A 64 6.11 -16.56 7.55
N VAL A 65 5.21 -17.49 7.81
CA VAL A 65 4.92 -18.01 9.16
C VAL A 65 5.21 -19.52 9.17
N LEU A 66 6.17 -19.93 10.01
CA LEU A 66 6.59 -21.33 10.16
C LEU A 66 5.86 -21.99 11.33
N ASP A 67 5.88 -23.33 11.37
CA ASP A 67 5.16 -24.12 12.36
C ASP A 67 5.55 -23.85 13.82
N ASP A 68 6.79 -23.39 14.05
CA ASP A 68 7.33 -23.04 15.37
C ASP A 68 7.20 -21.55 15.71
N ALA A 69 6.46 -20.76 14.89
CA ALA A 69 6.25 -19.35 15.15
C ALA A 69 5.37 -19.13 16.40
N ASP A 70 5.66 -18.06 17.15
CA ASP A 70 4.73 -17.58 18.17
C ASP A 70 3.46 -17.05 17.50
N LEU A 71 2.34 -17.71 17.74
CA LEU A 71 1.09 -17.48 17.03
C LEU A 71 0.56 -16.06 17.23
N GLU A 72 0.61 -15.54 18.45
CA GLU A 72 0.08 -14.21 18.78
C GLU A 72 0.88 -13.14 18.07
N SER A 73 2.21 -13.19 18.18
CA SER A 73 3.10 -12.26 17.48
C SER A 73 2.95 -12.35 15.96
N ALA A 74 2.84 -13.55 15.40
CA ALA A 74 2.68 -13.75 13.96
C ALA A 74 1.39 -13.10 13.44
N VAL A 75 0.28 -13.24 14.18
CA VAL A 75 -1.01 -12.62 13.84
C VAL A 75 -0.92 -11.10 13.92
N GLU A 76 -0.36 -10.52 14.97
CA GLU A 76 -0.23 -9.06 15.10
C GLU A 76 0.67 -8.47 14.02
N PHE A 77 1.78 -9.11 13.66
CA PHE A 77 2.62 -8.67 12.54
C PHE A 77 1.90 -8.80 11.20
N ALA A 78 1.10 -9.85 11.00
CA ALA A 78 0.32 -10.02 9.78
C ALA A 78 -0.77 -8.93 9.65
N ILE A 79 -1.51 -8.64 10.71
CA ILE A 79 -2.52 -7.57 10.75
C ILE A 79 -1.86 -6.21 10.47
N ASN A 80 -0.80 -5.88 11.19
CA ASN A 80 -0.09 -4.61 10.97
C ASN A 80 0.47 -4.51 9.55
N GLY A 81 1.10 -5.58 9.08
CA GLY A 81 1.71 -5.62 7.75
C GLY A 81 0.70 -5.52 6.62
N SER A 82 -0.46 -6.17 6.75
CA SER A 82 -1.43 -6.31 5.65
C SER A 82 -2.50 -5.22 5.64
N PHE A 83 -2.94 -4.71 6.80
CA PHE A 83 -4.13 -3.86 6.87
C PHE A 83 -3.87 -2.44 7.38
N TYR A 84 -2.86 -2.21 8.23
CA TYR A 84 -2.61 -0.84 8.71
C TYR A 84 -2.14 0.06 7.57
N SER A 85 -2.52 1.34 7.65
CA SER A 85 -2.43 2.29 6.53
C SER A 85 -3.16 1.78 5.28
N THR A 86 -4.31 1.10 5.49
CA THR A 86 -5.17 0.55 4.43
C THR A 86 -4.45 -0.47 3.50
N GLY A 87 -3.34 -1.07 3.97
CA GLY A 87 -2.50 -1.97 3.16
C GLY A 87 -1.73 -1.29 2.03
N GLU A 88 -1.70 0.05 1.99
CA GLU A 88 -1.14 0.82 0.87
C GLU A 88 0.35 1.17 1.06
N ARG A 89 1.01 0.72 2.13
CA ARG A 89 2.46 0.90 2.30
C ARG A 89 3.23 0.11 1.24
N CYS A 90 4.31 0.66 0.72
CA CYS A 90 5.22 -0.06 -0.20
C CYS A 90 5.78 -1.36 0.42
N THR A 91 5.84 -1.43 1.76
CA THR A 91 6.26 -2.59 2.54
C THR A 91 5.09 -3.43 3.05
N ALA A 92 3.84 -3.16 2.64
CA ALA A 92 2.69 -3.94 3.09
C ALA A 92 2.81 -5.41 2.71
N SER A 93 2.44 -6.30 3.64
CA SER A 93 2.45 -7.75 3.42
C SER A 93 1.22 -8.13 2.59
N SER A 94 1.42 -8.33 1.30
CA SER A 94 0.35 -8.68 0.35
C SER A 94 0.16 -10.19 0.19
N ARG A 95 1.09 -10.99 0.73
CA ARG A 95 1.05 -12.46 0.70
C ARG A 95 1.47 -13.01 2.05
N LEU A 96 0.58 -13.77 2.68
CA LEU A 96 0.87 -14.52 3.90
C LEU A 96 1.13 -15.98 3.50
N ILE A 97 2.37 -16.43 3.67
CA ILE A 97 2.80 -17.78 3.33
C ILE A 97 2.97 -18.55 4.64
N VAL A 98 2.04 -19.45 4.91
CA VAL A 98 1.93 -20.14 6.20
C VAL A 98 2.18 -21.61 5.98
N THR A 99 3.06 -22.23 6.78
CA THR A 99 3.31 -23.67 6.71
C THR A 99 2.12 -24.45 7.26
N GLU A 100 1.96 -25.71 6.80
CA GLU A 100 0.76 -26.51 7.01
C GLU A 100 0.42 -26.74 8.50
N GLY A 101 1.44 -26.95 9.34
CA GLY A 101 1.22 -27.29 10.75
C GLY A 101 0.60 -26.19 11.59
N ILE A 102 0.82 -24.92 11.27
CA ILE A 102 0.26 -23.76 11.99
C ILE A 102 -0.90 -23.10 11.22
N HIS A 103 -1.14 -23.46 9.95
CA HIS A 103 -2.05 -22.77 9.05
C HIS A 103 -3.44 -22.52 9.63
N ASP A 104 -4.11 -23.57 10.09
CA ASP A 104 -5.51 -23.44 10.53
C ASP A 104 -5.64 -22.61 11.81
N ALA A 105 -4.69 -22.79 12.75
CA ALA A 105 -4.63 -21.98 13.97
C ALA A 105 -4.35 -20.50 13.65
N PHE A 106 -3.43 -20.24 12.73
CA PHE A 106 -3.10 -18.88 12.30
C PHE A 106 -4.29 -18.21 11.62
N VAL A 107 -4.96 -18.89 10.68
CA VAL A 107 -6.13 -18.33 9.98
C VAL A 107 -7.26 -18.04 10.98
N ALA A 108 -7.55 -18.95 11.90
CA ALA A 108 -8.60 -18.75 12.91
C ALA A 108 -8.28 -17.55 13.83
N ALA A 109 -7.06 -17.45 14.32
CA ALA A 109 -6.62 -16.35 15.17
C ALA A 109 -6.62 -15.01 14.43
N MET A 110 -6.20 -15.00 13.18
CA MET A 110 -6.23 -13.81 12.33
C MET A 110 -7.66 -13.32 12.08
N LEU A 111 -8.58 -14.22 11.74
CA LEU A 111 -10.00 -13.88 11.57
C LEU A 111 -10.61 -13.30 12.85
N HIS A 112 -10.29 -13.89 14.02
CA HIS A 112 -10.72 -13.36 15.31
C HIS A 112 -10.21 -11.95 15.55
N ARG A 113 -8.91 -11.70 15.31
CA ARG A 113 -8.31 -10.36 15.47
C ARG A 113 -8.92 -9.34 14.50
N MET A 114 -9.19 -9.73 13.25
CA MET A 114 -9.82 -8.86 12.26
C MET A 114 -11.21 -8.37 12.69
N GLN A 115 -11.98 -9.18 13.39
CA GLN A 115 -13.31 -8.78 13.90
C GLN A 115 -13.25 -7.65 14.94
N THR A 116 -12.11 -7.45 15.58
CA THR A 116 -11.89 -6.40 16.60
C THR A 116 -11.31 -5.11 16.04
N LEU A 117 -10.95 -5.09 14.76
CA LEU A 117 -10.37 -3.89 14.12
C LEU A 117 -11.38 -2.74 14.05
N ARG A 118 -10.95 -1.59 14.53
CA ARG A 118 -11.77 -0.36 14.49
C ARG A 118 -11.49 0.42 13.22
N ILE A 119 -12.41 0.31 12.28
CA ILE A 119 -12.34 1.01 10.98
C ILE A 119 -13.22 2.25 11.04
N GLY A 120 -12.66 3.44 10.77
CA GLY A 120 -13.40 4.67 10.88
C GLY A 120 -12.61 5.94 10.58
N ASP A 121 -13.06 7.07 11.12
CA ASP A 121 -12.42 8.37 10.97
C ASP A 121 -10.98 8.34 11.51
N ALA A 122 -10.00 8.58 10.66
CA ALA A 122 -8.57 8.57 11.01
C ALA A 122 -8.17 9.66 12.04
N ARG A 123 -9.03 10.64 12.31
CA ARG A 123 -8.83 11.66 13.35
C ARG A 123 -9.23 11.18 14.75
N ASN A 124 -9.99 10.09 14.83
CA ASN A 124 -10.32 9.46 16.09
C ASN A 124 -9.13 8.59 16.55
N PRO A 125 -8.55 8.82 17.75
CA PRO A 125 -7.41 8.06 18.25
C PRO A 125 -7.70 6.58 18.45
N GLU A 126 -8.97 6.18 18.59
CA GLU A 126 -9.36 4.78 18.71
C GLU A 126 -9.43 4.05 17.35
N THR A 127 -9.36 4.76 16.22
CA THR A 127 -9.39 4.16 14.90
C THR A 127 -8.05 3.49 14.57
N GLU A 128 -8.08 2.24 14.16
CA GLU A 128 -6.90 1.49 13.73
C GLU A 128 -6.69 1.56 12.22
N ILE A 129 -7.79 1.63 11.45
CA ILE A 129 -7.76 1.70 9.99
C ILE A 129 -8.69 2.82 9.52
N GLY A 130 -8.13 3.78 8.80
CA GLY A 130 -8.87 4.87 8.15
C GLY A 130 -9.45 4.47 6.79
N PRO A 131 -10.00 5.43 6.03
CA PRO A 131 -10.43 5.21 4.66
C PRO A 131 -9.24 5.09 3.70
N VAL A 132 -9.44 4.41 2.58
CA VAL A 132 -8.48 4.49 1.47
C VAL A 132 -8.47 5.90 0.87
N VAL A 133 -7.38 6.23 0.15
CA VAL A 133 -7.07 7.61 -0.27
C VAL A 133 -8.08 8.21 -1.25
N SER A 134 -8.83 7.39 -2.00
CA SER A 134 -9.76 7.87 -3.02
C SER A 134 -10.76 6.79 -3.46
N GLU A 135 -11.84 7.23 -4.11
CA GLU A 135 -12.79 6.34 -4.77
C GLU A 135 -12.13 5.41 -5.80
N ALA A 136 -11.17 5.94 -6.55
CA ALA A 136 -10.43 5.14 -7.51
C ALA A 136 -9.66 4.00 -6.84
N GLN A 137 -9.11 4.23 -5.65
CA GLN A 137 -8.43 3.18 -4.88
C GLN A 137 -9.42 2.16 -4.30
N LEU A 138 -10.57 2.61 -3.80
CA LEU A 138 -11.64 1.71 -3.35
C LEU A 138 -12.07 0.77 -4.50
N ASN A 139 -12.39 1.35 -5.66
CA ASN A 139 -12.80 0.59 -6.84
C ASN A 139 -11.72 -0.41 -7.27
N ASN A 140 -10.46 -0.02 -7.25
CA ASN A 140 -9.34 -0.91 -7.54
C ASN A 140 -9.28 -2.10 -6.57
N ASN A 141 -9.47 -1.87 -5.28
CA ASN A 141 -9.49 -2.92 -4.27
C ASN A 141 -10.67 -3.90 -4.49
N LEU A 142 -11.86 -3.36 -4.78
CA LEU A 142 -13.05 -4.17 -5.09
C LEU A 142 -12.86 -4.99 -6.38
N ASP A 143 -12.18 -4.44 -7.39
CA ASP A 143 -11.84 -5.15 -8.62
C ASP A 143 -10.89 -6.33 -8.35
N TYR A 144 -9.88 -6.14 -7.50
CA TYR A 144 -8.98 -7.23 -7.09
C TYR A 144 -9.72 -8.33 -6.33
N LEU A 145 -10.66 -7.98 -5.46
CA LEU A 145 -11.52 -8.97 -4.78
C LEU A 145 -12.38 -9.76 -5.77
N ARG A 146 -12.94 -9.09 -6.78
CA ARG A 146 -13.69 -9.77 -7.86
C ARG A 146 -12.79 -10.72 -8.66
N THR A 147 -11.59 -10.27 -8.98
CA THR A 147 -10.59 -11.08 -9.70
C THR A 147 -10.22 -12.31 -8.88
N ALA A 148 -9.91 -12.15 -7.60
CA ALA A 148 -9.57 -13.25 -6.71
C ALA A 148 -10.69 -14.31 -6.64
N LYS A 149 -11.95 -13.88 -6.51
CA LYS A 149 -13.11 -14.78 -6.53
C LYS A 149 -13.21 -15.54 -7.85
N THR A 150 -12.97 -14.85 -8.99
CA THR A 150 -13.00 -15.46 -10.33
C THR A 150 -11.88 -16.48 -10.52
N GLU A 151 -10.73 -16.25 -9.91
CA GLU A 151 -9.58 -17.16 -9.91
C GLU A 151 -9.70 -18.31 -8.89
N GLY A 152 -10.83 -18.40 -8.18
CA GLY A 152 -11.12 -19.49 -7.24
C GLY A 152 -10.66 -19.27 -5.82
N ALA A 153 -10.23 -18.06 -5.45
CA ALA A 153 -9.89 -17.73 -4.08
C ALA A 153 -11.14 -17.68 -3.19
N ARG A 154 -11.02 -18.17 -1.96
CA ARG A 154 -12.08 -18.13 -0.96
C ARG A 154 -11.96 -16.87 -0.11
N LEU A 155 -12.97 -16.01 -0.16
CA LEU A 155 -13.09 -14.89 0.77
C LEU A 155 -13.54 -15.41 2.15
N LEU A 156 -12.77 -15.11 3.16
CA LEU A 156 -13.04 -15.58 4.52
C LEU A 156 -13.80 -14.53 5.36
N THR A 157 -13.52 -13.24 5.14
CA THR A 157 -14.17 -12.12 5.84
C THR A 157 -13.98 -10.82 5.06
N GLY A 158 -14.80 -9.80 5.33
CA GLY A 158 -14.72 -8.48 4.70
C GLY A 158 -15.05 -8.49 3.22
N GLY A 159 -14.49 -7.52 2.51
CA GLY A 159 -14.61 -7.41 1.05
C GLY A 159 -15.82 -6.63 0.56
N ASP A 160 -16.50 -5.94 1.45
CA ASP A 160 -17.63 -5.06 1.15
C ASP A 160 -17.31 -3.63 1.55
N GLU A 161 -17.83 -2.67 0.81
CA GLU A 161 -17.78 -1.26 1.18
C GLU A 161 -18.49 -1.01 2.50
N LEU A 162 -17.89 -0.21 3.37
CA LEU A 162 -18.40 0.06 4.71
C LEU A 162 -18.93 1.49 4.80
N GLU A 163 -20.18 1.62 5.26
CA GLU A 163 -20.73 2.92 5.64
C GLU A 163 -20.25 3.33 7.04
N ARG A 164 -19.77 4.56 7.19
CA ARG A 164 -19.32 5.14 8.45
C ARG A 164 -19.96 6.52 8.66
N ALA A 165 -19.92 7.02 9.91
CA ALA A 165 -20.50 8.29 10.27
C ALA A 165 -19.82 9.49 9.59
N THR A 166 -18.57 9.33 9.18
CA THR A 166 -17.81 10.34 8.42
C THR A 166 -17.70 9.95 6.97
N PRO A 167 -17.79 10.90 6.01
CA PRO A 167 -17.53 10.62 4.60
C PRO A 167 -16.11 10.06 4.39
N GLY A 168 -16.01 9.04 3.58
CA GLY A 168 -14.73 8.39 3.26
C GLY A 168 -14.95 7.07 2.51
N TRP A 169 -13.88 6.55 1.93
CA TRP A 169 -13.85 5.32 1.13
C TRP A 169 -13.41 4.15 2.01
N TYR A 170 -14.33 3.55 2.74
CA TYR A 170 -14.05 2.49 3.72
C TYR A 170 -14.31 1.10 3.13
N LEU A 171 -13.39 0.17 3.39
CA LEU A 171 -13.44 -1.24 2.96
C LEU A 171 -13.00 -2.15 4.12
#